data_71835345df8c15b15ee185b0c115cc85
#
_entry.id   71835345df8c15b15ee185b0c115cc85
#
_cell.length_a   1.000
_cell.length_b   1.000
_cell.length_c   1.000
_cell.angle_alpha   90.00
_cell.angle_beta   90.00
_cell.angle_gamma   90.00
#
_symmetry.space_group_name_H-M   'P 1'
#
loop_
_entity.id
_entity.type
_entity.pdbx_description
1 polymer ?
#
loop_
_entity_poly.entity_id
_entity_poly.type
_entity_poly.pdbx_seq_one_letter_code
_entity_poly.pdbx_strand_id
1 'polypeptide(L)'
;MKRLGLSLAVVTAMTLFTTSNVQAADQVTERIKQLDTTLEQAQEVTLVQKFFRLSTSYDVRVAGKSVGTLTGDFWHPFGDTLALETPAGDVAYREHQSRRLLALSIARGGVFATADGTYDGALREKVWALFFHQYQFLDKSGNIVGQLRRNPFHLFATSYRITDNNGKRLYTATTERWHLTKQIKIKQVRSSKQINMNKAVMVTAIEEDIGEAKRSKR
;
A
#
# COMPACT_ATOMS: atom_id res chain seq x y z
N MET A 1 -57.27 -20.58 -16.90
CA MET A 1 -56.39 -19.46 -17.27
C MET A 1 -55.75 -18.84 -16.03
N LYS A 2 -54.79 -19.51 -15.33
CA LYS A 2 -54.13 -19.00 -14.10
C LYS A 2 -52.63 -19.33 -13.99
N ARG A 3 -51.92 -19.53 -15.10
CA ARG A 3 -50.46 -19.86 -15.06
C ARG A 3 -49.51 -18.84 -15.73
N LEU A 4 -50.01 -17.75 -16.30
CA LEU A 4 -49.17 -16.75 -16.98
C LEU A 4 -48.63 -15.63 -16.07
N GLY A 5 -49.19 -15.44 -14.88
CA GLY A 5 -48.80 -14.33 -14.00
C GLY A 5 -47.47 -14.53 -13.22
N LEU A 6 -47.09 -15.79 -12.95
CA LEU A 6 -45.93 -16.07 -12.10
C LEU A 6 -44.58 -15.95 -12.85
N SER A 7 -44.60 -16.22 -14.15
CA SER A 7 -43.34 -16.19 -14.96
C SER A 7 -42.81 -14.78 -15.21
N LEU A 8 -43.68 -13.78 -15.33
CA LEU A 8 -43.31 -12.41 -15.60
C LEU A 8 -42.66 -11.72 -14.38
N ALA A 9 -43.16 -11.99 -13.18
CA ALA A 9 -42.64 -11.43 -11.93
C ALA A 9 -41.24 -11.93 -11.59
N VAL A 10 -40.91 -13.19 -11.89
CA VAL A 10 -39.60 -13.78 -11.65
C VAL A 10 -38.53 -13.22 -12.63
N VAL A 11 -38.89 -13.02 -13.89
CA VAL A 11 -37.96 -12.44 -14.89
C VAL A 11 -37.69 -10.97 -14.56
N THR A 12 -38.68 -10.20 -14.13
CA THR A 12 -38.48 -8.77 -13.76
C THR A 12 -37.64 -8.65 -12.48
N ALA A 13 -37.80 -9.54 -11.50
CA ALA A 13 -36.99 -9.55 -10.29
C ALA A 13 -35.50 -9.91 -10.61
N MET A 14 -35.28 -10.92 -11.46
CA MET A 14 -33.90 -11.28 -11.87
C MET A 14 -33.19 -10.15 -12.64
N THR A 15 -33.88 -9.44 -13.52
CA THR A 15 -33.28 -8.32 -14.27
C THR A 15 -32.95 -7.15 -13.36
N LEU A 16 -33.76 -6.85 -12.35
CA LEU A 16 -33.47 -5.78 -11.37
C LEU A 16 -32.28 -6.12 -10.48
N PHE A 17 -32.13 -7.38 -10.07
CA PHE A 17 -31.00 -7.83 -9.26
C PHE A 17 -29.67 -7.80 -10.06
N THR A 18 -29.68 -8.16 -11.33
CA THR A 18 -28.48 -8.15 -12.17
C THR A 18 -28.02 -6.72 -12.50
N THR A 19 -28.95 -5.81 -12.78
CA THR A 19 -28.60 -4.40 -13.09
C THR A 19 -28.03 -3.67 -11.86
N SER A 20 -28.57 -3.89 -10.67
CA SER A 20 -28.07 -3.25 -9.44
C SER A 20 -26.66 -3.75 -9.06
N ASN A 21 -26.34 -5.03 -9.25
CA ASN A 21 -25.03 -5.58 -8.98
C ASN A 21 -23.96 -5.09 -9.98
N VAL A 22 -24.28 -4.95 -11.24
CA VAL A 22 -23.39 -4.39 -12.27
C VAL A 22 -23.08 -2.92 -11.95
N GLN A 23 -24.10 -2.14 -11.60
CA GLN A 23 -23.93 -0.73 -11.28
C GLN A 23 -23.10 -0.51 -10.01
N ALA A 24 -23.21 -1.37 -9.00
CA ALA A 24 -22.37 -1.33 -7.80
C ALA A 24 -20.91 -1.67 -8.12
N ALA A 25 -20.63 -2.67 -8.96
CA ALA A 25 -19.29 -3.05 -9.37
C ALA A 25 -18.59 -1.94 -10.19
N ASP A 26 -19.34 -1.27 -11.08
CA ASP A 26 -18.84 -0.15 -11.86
C ASP A 26 -18.44 1.04 -10.97
N GLN A 27 -19.24 1.33 -9.93
CA GLN A 27 -18.94 2.38 -8.95
C GLN A 27 -17.67 2.07 -8.14
N VAL A 28 -17.46 0.83 -7.73
CA VAL A 28 -16.25 0.39 -7.03
C VAL A 28 -15.04 0.61 -7.94
N THR A 29 -15.11 0.15 -9.19
CA THR A 29 -14.05 0.30 -10.17
C THR A 29 -13.68 1.76 -10.41
N GLU A 30 -14.67 2.64 -10.53
CA GLU A 30 -14.46 4.06 -10.75
C GLU A 30 -13.79 4.74 -9.53
N ARG A 31 -14.22 4.40 -8.30
CA ARG A 31 -13.57 4.94 -7.07
C ARG A 31 -12.12 4.49 -6.94
N ILE A 32 -11.81 3.24 -7.27
CA ILE A 32 -10.43 2.72 -7.27
C ILE A 32 -9.59 3.46 -8.30
N LYS A 33 -10.08 3.61 -9.53
CA LYS A 33 -9.41 4.34 -10.59
C LYS A 33 -9.17 5.81 -10.24
N GLN A 34 -10.13 6.44 -9.56
CA GLN A 34 -10.00 7.82 -9.08
C GLN A 34 -8.89 7.94 -8.03
N LEU A 35 -8.80 6.99 -7.08
CA LEU A 35 -7.72 6.94 -6.09
C LEU A 35 -6.37 6.77 -6.78
N ASP A 36 -6.22 5.80 -7.68
CA ASP A 36 -4.98 5.54 -8.42
C ASP A 36 -4.53 6.77 -9.20
N THR A 37 -5.45 7.39 -9.96
CA THR A 37 -5.16 8.60 -10.73
C THR A 37 -4.73 9.75 -9.82
N THR A 38 -5.39 9.92 -8.67
CA THR A 38 -5.07 10.97 -7.71
C THR A 38 -3.66 10.78 -7.13
N LEU A 39 -3.29 9.55 -6.81
CA LEU A 39 -1.97 9.24 -6.27
C LEU A 39 -0.88 9.33 -7.35
N GLU A 40 -1.13 8.88 -8.57
CA GLU A 40 -0.16 8.98 -9.68
C GLU A 40 0.16 10.44 -10.06
N GLN A 41 -0.82 11.33 -9.96
CA GLN A 41 -0.65 12.77 -10.25
C GLN A 41 -0.09 13.56 -9.06
N ALA A 42 -0.06 12.97 -7.85
CA ALA A 42 0.38 13.66 -6.66
C ALA A 42 1.89 13.89 -6.65
N GLN A 43 2.30 15.15 -6.47
CA GLN A 43 3.69 15.53 -6.22
C GLN A 43 4.13 15.14 -4.80
N GLU A 44 3.20 15.14 -3.86
CA GLU A 44 3.43 14.80 -2.45
C GLU A 44 2.20 14.08 -1.89
N VAL A 45 2.46 13.01 -1.14
CA VAL A 45 1.46 12.29 -0.35
C VAL A 45 1.89 12.34 1.10
N THR A 46 0.95 12.63 2.00
CA THR A 46 1.17 12.61 3.45
C THR A 46 0.38 11.46 4.07
N LEU A 47 1.06 10.58 4.79
CA LEU A 47 0.44 9.55 5.62
C LEU A 47 0.34 10.09 7.05
N VAL A 48 -0.87 10.14 7.60
CA VAL A 48 -1.12 10.58 8.98
C VAL A 48 -1.59 9.38 9.77
N GLN A 49 -0.82 8.96 10.77
CA GLN A 49 -1.17 7.81 11.61
C GLN A 49 -2.46 8.08 12.38
N LYS A 50 -3.40 7.13 12.32
CA LYS A 50 -4.65 7.19 13.10
C LYS A 50 -4.41 6.59 14.49
N PHE A 51 -4.58 7.38 15.54
CA PHE A 51 -4.60 6.87 16.91
C PHE A 51 -5.89 6.11 17.20
N PHE A 52 -5.88 5.22 18.18
CA PHE A 52 -7.04 4.44 18.67
C PHE A 52 -7.47 3.24 17.81
N ARG A 53 -6.59 2.67 17.01
CA ARG A 53 -6.85 1.35 16.41
C ARG A 53 -5.86 0.30 16.91
N LEU A 54 -6.34 -0.91 17.12
CA LEU A 54 -5.50 -2.09 17.46
C LEU A 54 -4.57 -2.50 16.29
N SER A 55 -4.84 -1.99 15.09
CA SER A 55 -4.04 -2.17 13.87
C SER A 55 -3.44 -0.84 13.42
N THR A 56 -2.27 -0.87 12.80
CA THR A 56 -1.68 0.34 12.20
C THR A 56 -2.57 0.82 11.04
N SER A 57 -2.96 2.08 11.11
CA SER A 57 -3.77 2.72 10.08
C SER A 57 -3.29 4.13 9.82
N TYR A 58 -3.17 4.46 8.54
CA TYR A 58 -2.81 5.80 8.09
C TYR A 58 -3.92 6.40 7.24
N ASP A 59 -4.22 7.65 7.47
CA ASP A 59 -4.99 8.48 6.56
C ASP A 59 -4.07 8.96 5.43
N VAL A 60 -4.40 8.64 4.19
CA VAL A 60 -3.63 8.99 2.99
C VAL A 60 -4.14 10.32 2.47
N ARG A 61 -3.27 11.34 2.46
CA ARG A 61 -3.65 12.70 2.07
C ARG A 61 -2.86 13.21 0.88
N VAL A 62 -3.56 13.88 -0.03
CA VAL A 62 -2.99 14.64 -1.15
C VAL A 62 -3.45 16.09 -1.01
N ALA A 63 -2.53 17.04 -1.00
CA ALA A 63 -2.82 18.47 -0.79
C ALA A 63 -3.69 18.73 0.47
N GLY A 64 -3.45 17.98 1.57
CA GLY A 64 -4.17 18.09 2.83
C GLY A 64 -5.53 17.39 2.87
N LYS A 65 -6.07 16.94 1.75
CA LYS A 65 -7.36 16.23 1.67
C LYS A 65 -7.15 14.71 1.79
N SER A 66 -7.99 14.04 2.59
CA SER A 66 -8.03 12.58 2.67
C SER A 66 -8.52 12.01 1.34
N VAL A 67 -7.73 11.12 0.74
CA VAL A 67 -8.03 10.45 -0.53
C VAL A 67 -8.17 8.94 -0.35
N GLY A 68 -7.78 8.39 0.81
CA GLY A 68 -7.87 6.97 1.10
C GLY A 68 -7.35 6.66 2.49
N THR A 69 -7.32 5.37 2.80
CA THR A 69 -6.79 4.84 4.06
C THR A 69 -5.83 3.69 3.75
N LEU A 70 -4.72 3.65 4.46
CA LEU A 70 -3.82 2.52 4.46
C LEU A 70 -4.04 1.75 5.77
N THR A 71 -4.51 0.50 5.69
CA THR A 71 -4.80 -0.37 6.82
C THR A 71 -3.86 -1.57 6.82
N GLY A 72 -3.26 -1.86 7.96
CA GLY A 72 -2.36 -3.01 8.12
C GLY A 72 -2.82 -3.91 9.26
N ASP A 73 -2.75 -5.22 9.01
CA ASP A 73 -2.92 -6.25 10.04
C ASP A 73 -1.54 -6.83 10.37
N PHE A 74 -0.88 -6.27 11.40
CA PHE A 74 0.51 -6.59 11.78
C PHE A 74 0.61 -7.63 12.91
N TRP A 75 -0.50 -8.25 13.31
CA TRP A 75 -0.56 -9.17 14.45
C TRP A 75 -0.37 -10.65 14.07
N HIS A 76 -0.25 -10.97 12.78
CA HIS A 76 -0.09 -12.36 12.35
C HIS A 76 1.37 -12.82 12.36
N PRO A 77 1.71 -13.92 13.07
CA PRO A 77 3.09 -14.43 13.14
C PRO A 77 3.63 -14.90 11.79
N PHE A 78 2.77 -15.17 10.82
CA PHE A 78 3.14 -15.75 9.52
C PHE A 78 3.08 -14.80 8.33
N GLY A 79 2.61 -13.59 8.50
CA GLY A 79 2.55 -12.58 7.45
C GLY A 79 1.54 -11.49 7.76
N ASP A 80 1.93 -10.28 7.45
CA ASP A 80 1.12 -9.09 7.64
C ASP A 80 0.55 -8.69 6.29
N THR A 81 -0.67 -8.19 6.23
CA THR A 81 -1.28 -7.66 5.01
C THR A 81 -1.48 -6.16 5.18
N LEU A 82 -1.07 -5.39 4.18
CA LEU A 82 -1.32 -3.97 4.08
C LEU A 82 -2.26 -3.73 2.91
N ALA A 83 -3.33 -2.98 3.14
CA ALA A 83 -4.31 -2.63 2.13
C ALA A 83 -4.41 -1.10 1.98
N LEU A 84 -4.37 -0.64 0.74
CA LEU A 84 -4.71 0.73 0.37
C LEU A 84 -6.17 0.75 -0.08
N GLU A 85 -6.98 1.53 0.62
CA GLU A 85 -8.43 1.57 0.46
C GLU A 85 -8.91 2.94 0.03
N THR A 86 -9.98 2.99 -0.76
CA THR A 86 -10.71 4.22 -1.06
C THR A 86 -11.37 4.76 0.21
N PRO A 87 -11.86 6.02 0.23
CA PRO A 87 -12.64 6.54 1.36
C PRO A 87 -13.92 5.73 1.65
N ALA A 88 -14.43 4.98 0.67
CA ALA A 88 -15.59 4.10 0.82
C ALA A 88 -15.21 2.70 1.35
N GLY A 89 -13.92 2.40 1.52
CA GLY A 89 -13.43 1.11 2.02
C GLY A 89 -13.16 0.07 0.92
N ASP A 90 -13.24 0.45 -0.37
CA ASP A 90 -12.88 -0.47 -1.45
C ASP A 90 -11.37 -0.64 -1.52
N VAL A 91 -10.89 -1.86 -1.53
CA VAL A 91 -9.45 -2.15 -1.60
C VAL A 91 -8.94 -1.92 -3.02
N ALA A 92 -8.08 -0.93 -3.19
CA ALA A 92 -7.45 -0.61 -4.47
C ALA A 92 -6.14 -1.39 -4.69
N TYR A 93 -5.36 -1.59 -3.62
CA TYR A 93 -4.06 -2.23 -3.71
C TYR A 93 -3.74 -3.00 -2.43
N ARG A 94 -3.07 -4.12 -2.56
CA ARG A 94 -2.64 -4.96 -1.41
C ARG A 94 -1.17 -5.26 -1.48
N GLU A 95 -0.57 -5.36 -0.30
CA GLU A 95 0.74 -5.97 -0.12
C GLU A 95 0.61 -7.05 0.95
N HIS A 96 1.05 -8.25 0.61
CA HIS A 96 1.08 -9.36 1.54
C HIS A 96 2.53 -9.69 1.88
N GLN A 97 2.90 -9.48 3.13
CA GLN A 97 4.24 -9.77 3.62
C GLN A 97 4.40 -11.26 3.92
N SER A 98 5.51 -11.82 3.50
CA SER A 98 5.96 -13.15 3.90
C SER A 98 7.28 -13.05 4.65
N ARG A 99 7.37 -13.77 5.78
CA ARG A 99 8.62 -13.95 6.51
C ARG A 99 9.24 -15.26 6.07
N ARG A 100 10.43 -15.21 5.49
CA ARG A 100 11.18 -16.40 5.15
C ARG A 100 12.32 -16.57 6.15
N LEU A 101 12.34 -17.73 6.83
CA LEU A 101 13.50 -18.12 7.61
C LEU A 101 14.58 -18.60 6.63
N LEU A 102 15.64 -17.81 6.48
CA LEU A 102 16.84 -18.18 5.73
C LEU A 102 17.96 -18.45 6.74
N ALA A 103 18.25 -19.71 6.98
CA ALA A 103 19.37 -20.30 7.76
C ALA A 103 19.72 -19.61 9.10
N LEU A 104 19.93 -18.31 9.18
CA LEU A 104 20.27 -17.56 10.39
C LEU A 104 19.68 -16.14 10.38
N SER A 105 18.87 -15.79 9.39
CA SER A 105 18.24 -14.46 9.29
C SER A 105 16.81 -14.56 8.81
N ILE A 106 15.95 -13.70 9.36
CA ILE A 106 14.57 -13.54 8.89
C ILE A 106 14.61 -12.53 7.75
N ALA A 107 14.59 -13.03 6.51
CA ALA A 107 14.39 -12.16 5.35
C ALA A 107 12.91 -11.87 5.18
N ARG A 108 12.58 -10.59 5.04
CA ARG A 108 11.22 -10.13 4.79
C ARG A 108 11.03 -9.93 3.30
N GLY A 109 9.86 -10.30 2.84
CA GLY A 109 9.44 -10.06 1.48
C GLY A 109 7.96 -9.76 1.45
N GLY A 110 7.49 -9.16 0.39
CA GLY A 110 6.08 -8.90 0.18
C GLY A 110 5.71 -9.02 -1.28
N VAL A 111 4.45 -9.30 -1.53
CA VAL A 111 3.88 -9.42 -2.86
C VAL A 111 2.83 -8.34 -3.03
N PHE A 112 2.96 -7.56 -4.09
CA PHE A 112 1.97 -6.55 -4.46
C PHE A 112 0.90 -7.13 -5.37
N ALA A 113 -0.35 -6.77 -5.10
CA ALA A 113 -1.50 -7.12 -5.92
C ALA A 113 -2.45 -5.94 -6.09
N THR A 114 -3.04 -5.81 -7.26
CA THR A 114 -4.10 -4.86 -7.58
C THR A 114 -5.44 -5.28 -6.97
N ALA A 115 -6.47 -4.45 -7.08
CA ALA A 115 -7.80 -4.69 -6.52
C ALA A 115 -8.42 -6.04 -6.91
N ASP A 116 -8.20 -6.47 -8.15
CA ASP A 116 -8.66 -7.76 -8.70
C ASP A 116 -7.79 -8.95 -8.30
N GLY A 117 -6.75 -8.73 -7.47
CA GLY A 117 -5.80 -9.75 -7.05
C GLY A 117 -4.68 -10.06 -8.06
N THR A 118 -4.61 -9.31 -9.17
CA THR A 118 -3.53 -9.49 -10.15
C THR A 118 -2.18 -9.14 -9.53
N TYR A 119 -1.20 -10.04 -9.65
CA TYR A 119 0.17 -9.84 -9.19
C TYR A 119 0.82 -8.63 -9.88
N ASP A 120 1.37 -7.71 -9.09
CA ASP A 120 2.01 -6.48 -9.57
C ASP A 120 3.45 -6.30 -9.09
N GLY A 121 4.16 -7.40 -8.87
CA GLY A 121 5.55 -7.38 -8.45
C GLY A 121 5.72 -7.69 -6.96
N ALA A 122 6.94 -7.56 -6.48
CA ALA A 122 7.29 -7.95 -5.12
C ALA A 122 8.29 -7.00 -4.46
N LEU A 123 8.37 -7.10 -3.15
CA LEU A 123 9.39 -6.48 -2.31
C LEU A 123 10.27 -7.58 -1.72
N ARG A 124 11.60 -7.37 -1.69
CA ARG A 124 12.55 -8.30 -1.11
C ARG A 124 13.58 -7.56 -0.26
N GLU A 125 13.72 -7.95 1.00
CA GLU A 125 14.78 -7.43 1.87
C GLU A 125 16.15 -7.97 1.42
N LYS A 126 17.16 -7.11 1.40
CA LYS A 126 18.55 -7.50 1.10
C LYS A 126 19.24 -7.98 2.38
N VAL A 127 19.43 -9.28 2.50
CA VAL A 127 19.91 -9.96 3.71
C VAL A 127 21.29 -9.50 4.20
N TRP A 128 22.18 -9.08 3.31
CA TRP A 128 23.53 -8.64 3.64
C TRP A 128 23.64 -7.21 4.19
N ALA A 129 22.53 -6.50 4.26
CA ALA A 129 22.48 -5.15 4.85
C ALA A 129 22.31 -5.23 6.38
N LEU A 130 23.23 -5.86 7.09
CA LEU A 130 23.18 -6.08 8.55
C LEU A 130 22.96 -4.79 9.37
N PHE A 131 23.39 -3.64 8.86
CA PHE A 131 23.29 -2.35 9.52
C PHE A 131 22.22 -1.42 8.93
N PHE A 132 21.79 -1.66 7.67
CA PHE A 132 20.88 -0.76 6.97
C PHE A 132 19.78 -1.57 6.29
N HIS A 133 18.53 -1.36 6.69
CA HIS A 133 17.38 -1.94 5.99
C HIS A 133 17.35 -1.43 4.56
N GLN A 134 17.43 -2.36 3.63
CA GLN A 134 17.35 -2.11 2.21
C GLN A 134 16.39 -3.11 1.58
N TYR A 135 15.40 -2.60 0.85
CA TYR A 135 14.47 -3.40 0.08
C TYR A 135 14.70 -3.21 -1.40
N GLN A 136 14.52 -4.28 -2.14
CA GLN A 136 14.53 -4.30 -3.61
C GLN A 136 13.10 -4.45 -4.10
N PHE A 137 12.70 -3.61 -5.05
CA PHE A 137 11.46 -3.78 -5.81
C PHE A 137 11.70 -4.72 -6.97
N LEU A 138 10.82 -5.69 -7.13
CA LEU A 138 10.82 -6.64 -8.22
C LEU A 138 9.59 -6.39 -9.11
N ASP A 139 9.77 -6.46 -10.43
CA ASP A 139 8.67 -6.42 -11.39
C ASP A 139 7.92 -7.75 -11.43
N LYS A 140 6.91 -7.84 -12.32
CA LYS A 140 6.11 -9.06 -12.53
C LYS A 140 6.95 -10.26 -13.00
N SER A 141 8.09 -10.01 -13.62
CA SER A 141 9.03 -11.02 -14.10
C SER A 141 10.13 -11.39 -13.09
N GLY A 142 10.14 -10.73 -11.92
CA GLY A 142 11.13 -10.95 -10.87
C GLY A 142 12.44 -10.17 -11.04
N ASN A 143 12.52 -9.25 -12.02
CA ASN A 143 13.70 -8.41 -12.22
C ASN A 143 13.70 -7.27 -11.19
N ILE A 144 14.90 -6.89 -10.72
CA ILE A 144 15.06 -5.75 -9.83
C ILE A 144 14.85 -4.46 -10.62
N VAL A 145 13.85 -3.68 -10.23
CA VAL A 145 13.48 -2.41 -10.87
C VAL A 145 13.81 -1.19 -10.02
N GLY A 146 14.20 -1.40 -8.76
CA GLY A 146 14.62 -0.33 -7.88
C GLY A 146 14.83 -0.79 -6.46
N GLN A 147 15.08 0.17 -5.56
CA GLN A 147 15.37 -0.12 -4.16
C GLN A 147 14.91 1.01 -3.25
N LEU A 148 14.50 0.63 -2.03
CA LEU A 148 14.30 1.55 -0.92
C LEU A 148 15.51 1.44 0.02
N ARG A 149 16.04 2.59 0.44
CA ARG A 149 17.09 2.70 1.45
C ARG A 149 16.69 3.69 2.52
N ARG A 150 16.90 3.30 3.77
CA ARG A 150 16.80 4.20 4.91
C ARG A 150 18.10 5.01 5.03
N ASN A 151 18.00 6.31 5.32
CA ASN A 151 19.14 7.13 5.67
C ASN A 151 19.39 7.03 7.19
N PRO A 152 20.56 6.54 7.64
CA PRO A 152 20.82 6.31 9.06
C PRO A 152 21.17 7.60 9.84
N PHE A 153 21.50 8.69 9.16
CA PHE A 153 22.12 9.86 9.78
C PHE A 153 21.15 10.93 10.31
N HIS A 154 19.85 10.69 10.32
CA HIS A 154 18.90 11.63 10.90
C HIS A 154 18.50 11.23 12.32
N LEU A 155 19.02 11.97 13.32
CA LEU A 155 18.73 11.75 14.75
C LEU A 155 17.27 12.03 15.11
N PHE A 156 16.63 13.01 14.45
CA PHE A 156 15.29 13.50 14.79
C PHE A 156 14.20 13.18 13.77
N ALA A 157 14.57 12.76 12.57
CA ALA A 157 13.63 12.35 11.54
C ALA A 157 14.16 11.10 10.83
N THR A 158 13.27 10.16 10.50
CA THR A 158 13.64 9.06 9.62
C THR A 158 13.43 9.51 8.19
N SER A 159 14.42 9.31 7.32
CA SER A 159 14.26 9.58 5.90
C SER A 159 14.56 8.34 5.07
N TYR A 160 13.79 8.17 4.00
CA TYR A 160 13.90 7.08 3.05
C TYR A 160 14.10 7.63 1.65
N ARG A 161 14.79 6.85 0.84
CA ARG A 161 14.99 7.14 -0.57
C ARG A 161 14.62 5.92 -1.38
N ILE A 162 13.73 6.13 -2.35
CA ILE A 162 13.39 5.12 -3.37
C ILE A 162 14.08 5.54 -4.66
N THR A 163 14.84 4.61 -5.24
CA THR A 163 15.57 4.80 -6.50
C THR A 163 15.19 3.72 -7.51
N ASP A 164 15.36 4.00 -8.79
CA ASP A 164 15.32 2.99 -9.83
C ASP A 164 16.59 2.10 -9.81
N ASN A 165 16.67 1.13 -10.71
CA ASN A 165 17.82 0.23 -10.86
C ASN A 165 19.12 0.95 -11.30
N ASN A 166 19.02 2.15 -11.89
CA ASN A 166 20.14 3.00 -12.27
C ASN A 166 20.58 3.95 -11.14
N GLY A 167 19.97 3.84 -9.94
CA GLY A 167 20.25 4.70 -8.80
C GLY A 167 19.62 6.10 -8.89
N LYS A 168 18.81 6.39 -9.90
CA LYS A 168 18.11 7.68 -10.02
C LYS A 168 16.96 7.73 -9.00
N ARG A 169 16.86 8.85 -8.30
CA ARG A 169 15.85 9.05 -7.25
C ARG A 169 14.46 9.19 -7.87
N LEU A 170 13.53 8.37 -7.40
CA LEU A 170 12.11 8.39 -7.74
C LEU A 170 11.31 9.12 -6.66
N TYR A 171 11.50 8.72 -5.39
CA TYR A 171 10.79 9.29 -4.25
C TYR A 171 11.73 9.56 -3.08
N THR A 172 11.33 10.50 -2.23
CA THR A 172 11.89 10.70 -0.89
C THR A 172 10.76 10.66 0.11
N ALA A 173 10.98 9.98 1.23
CA ALA A 173 10.02 10.01 2.33
C ALA A 173 10.71 10.50 3.61
N THR A 174 10.00 11.29 4.39
CA THR A 174 10.49 11.85 5.67
C THR A 174 9.41 11.69 6.72
N THR A 175 9.78 11.12 7.87
CA THR A 175 8.87 10.99 9.01
C THR A 175 9.08 12.18 9.96
N GLU A 176 8.01 12.94 10.21
CA GLU A 176 7.98 14.02 11.17
C GLU A 176 7.44 13.48 12.51
N ARG A 177 8.24 13.64 13.60
CA ARG A 177 7.91 13.09 14.93
C ARG A 177 7.53 14.15 15.96
N TRP A 178 7.52 15.42 15.57
CA TRP A 178 7.22 16.53 16.47
C TRP A 178 5.71 16.77 16.71
N HIS A 179 4.88 16.03 15.98
CA HIS A 179 3.43 16.08 16.14
C HIS A 179 2.93 14.97 17.08
N LEU A 180 1.83 15.21 17.76
CA LEU A 180 1.10 14.20 18.54
C LEU A 180 0.75 12.98 17.68
N THR A 181 0.59 13.19 16.37
CA THR A 181 0.38 12.16 15.35
C THR A 181 1.60 12.06 14.45
N LYS A 182 2.12 10.86 14.28
CA LYS A 182 3.17 10.57 13.32
C LYS A 182 2.71 10.90 11.90
N GLN A 183 3.52 11.67 11.19
CA GLN A 183 3.28 12.02 9.80
C GLN A 183 4.47 11.57 8.95
N ILE A 184 4.17 10.98 7.79
CA ILE A 184 5.16 10.58 6.80
C ILE A 184 4.85 11.33 5.51
N LYS A 185 5.76 12.18 5.07
CA LYS A 185 5.65 12.92 3.80
C LYS A 185 6.45 12.22 2.72
N ILE A 186 5.80 11.83 1.64
CA ILE A 186 6.38 11.14 0.49
C ILE A 186 6.32 12.08 -0.70
N LYS A 187 7.49 12.53 -1.18
CA LYS A 187 7.63 13.43 -2.33
C LYS A 187 8.07 12.66 -3.56
N GLN A 188 7.36 12.87 -4.66
CA GLN A 188 7.77 12.38 -5.96
C GLN A 188 8.83 13.31 -6.55
N VAL A 189 9.98 12.75 -6.90
CA VAL A 189 11.06 13.44 -7.59
C VAL A 189 11.01 13.16 -9.09
N ARG A 190 10.60 11.94 -9.44
CA ARG A 190 10.44 11.47 -10.82
C ARG A 190 9.37 10.39 -10.86
N SER A 191 8.53 10.40 -11.91
CA SER A 191 7.56 9.34 -12.14
C SER A 191 8.22 8.04 -12.61
N SER A 192 7.63 6.92 -12.25
CA SER A 192 8.04 5.58 -12.71
C SER A 192 6.80 4.70 -12.87
N LYS A 193 6.71 4.00 -13.99
CA LYS A 193 5.63 3.03 -14.22
C LYS A 193 5.79 1.74 -13.40
N GLN A 194 7.02 1.38 -13.05
CA GLN A 194 7.33 0.14 -12.33
C GLN A 194 7.20 0.30 -10.81
N ILE A 195 7.57 1.48 -10.30
CA ILE A 195 7.43 1.84 -8.90
C ILE A 195 6.55 3.08 -8.84
N ASN A 196 5.24 2.88 -8.82
CA ASN A 196 4.24 3.95 -8.73
C ASN A 196 4.09 4.47 -7.29
N MET A 197 3.28 5.51 -7.11
CA MET A 197 3.06 6.14 -5.80
C MET A 197 2.41 5.15 -4.81
N ASN A 198 1.52 4.24 -5.25
CA ASN A 198 0.90 3.24 -4.39
C ASN A 198 1.96 2.35 -3.72
N LYS A 199 2.92 1.82 -4.50
CA LYS A 199 4.05 1.03 -3.98
C LYS A 199 4.94 1.84 -3.04
N ALA A 200 5.22 3.11 -3.38
CA ALA A 200 6.03 3.99 -2.54
C ALA A 200 5.37 4.26 -1.19
N VAL A 201 4.06 4.52 -1.17
CA VAL A 201 3.24 4.72 0.03
C VAL A 201 3.27 3.48 0.91
N MET A 202 2.96 2.31 0.35
CA MET A 202 2.89 1.05 1.09
C MET A 202 4.23 0.67 1.70
N VAL A 203 5.30 0.69 0.91
CA VAL A 203 6.64 0.29 1.37
C VAL A 203 7.19 1.24 2.44
N THR A 204 6.90 2.53 2.33
CA THR A 204 7.33 3.50 3.34
C THR A 204 6.61 3.29 4.66
N ALA A 205 5.30 2.98 4.65
CA ALA A 205 4.53 2.66 5.84
C ALA A 205 5.05 1.38 6.52
N ILE A 206 5.28 0.32 5.75
CA ILE A 206 5.83 -0.95 6.23
C ILE A 206 7.17 -0.73 6.96
N GLU A 207 8.09 -0.01 6.33
CA GLU A 207 9.43 0.19 6.90
C GLU A 207 9.38 1.02 8.20
N GLU A 208 8.48 1.98 8.27
CA GLU A 208 8.31 2.78 9.48
C GLU A 208 7.71 1.97 10.63
N ASP A 209 6.73 1.11 10.38
CA ASP A 209 6.10 0.26 11.39
C ASP A 209 7.07 -0.81 11.91
N ILE A 210 7.88 -1.40 11.02
CA ILE A 210 8.95 -2.33 11.40
C ILE A 210 9.98 -1.61 12.28
N GLY A 211 10.33 -0.37 11.95
CA GLY A 211 11.25 0.44 12.72
C GLY A 211 10.73 0.74 14.14
N GLU A 212 9.43 0.92 14.31
CA GLU A 212 8.79 1.12 15.61
C GLU A 212 8.74 -0.16 16.44
N ALA A 213 8.34 -1.27 15.84
CA ALA A 213 8.30 -2.57 16.53
C ALA A 213 9.68 -3.00 17.07
N LYS A 214 10.77 -2.60 16.42
CA LYS A 214 12.14 -2.84 16.93
C LYS A 214 12.52 -1.90 18.06
N ARG A 215 12.00 -0.68 18.10
CA ARG A 215 12.29 0.31 19.16
C ARG A 215 11.54 0.00 20.45
N SER A 216 10.31 -0.47 20.36
CA SER A 216 9.49 -0.82 21.53
C SER A 216 9.99 -2.05 22.29
N LYS A 217 10.92 -2.83 21.70
CA LYS A 217 11.54 -4.03 22.33
C LYS A 217 12.90 -3.77 22.95
N ARG A 218 13.39 -2.53 22.92
CA ARG A 218 14.62 -2.07 23.58
C ARG A 218 14.30 -1.22 24.80
#